data_2957fae5da952746386de09b6c567c3a
#
_entry.id   2957fae5da952746386de09b6c567c3a
#
_cell.length_a   1.000
_cell.length_b   1.000
_cell.length_c   1.000
_cell.angle_alpha   90.00
_cell.angle_beta   90.00
_cell.angle_gamma   90.00
#
_symmetry.space_group_name_H-M   'P 1'
#
loop_
_entity.id
_entity.type
_entity.pdbx_description
1 polymer ?
#
loop_
_entity_poly.entity_id
_entity_poly.type
_entity_poly.pdbx_seq_one_letter_code
_entity_poly.pdbx_strand_id
1 'polypeptide(L)'
;SSAASDVYKRQHDFLRKGKKSPETVHPGLWRQGQLNAIHGLFEVTEGVWQARGYDISNITFIETSNGWLIIDPLTTSSTAAACLALANNVLGERPVHTIIYTHSHIDHLGGILGVTTQEEVDAGNIRIIAPAGFLEEVVKENIIAGPIMARRAHYQFGPLLPASPQGQVDIGLGQSFPLGASHLIPPQKQSTKQDQN
;
A
#
# COMPACT_ATOMS: atom_id res chain seq x y z
N SER A 1 17.20 0.31 -2.56
CA SER A 1 16.14 -0.56 -3.06
C SER A 1 16.25 -1.91 -2.37
N SER A 2 15.16 -2.40 -1.74
CA SER A 2 15.17 -3.74 -1.20
C SER A 2 15.17 -4.75 -2.35
N ALA A 3 16.00 -5.81 -2.27
CA ALA A 3 16.08 -6.85 -3.30
C ALA A 3 14.69 -7.45 -3.63
N ALA A 4 13.77 -7.50 -2.66
CA ALA A 4 12.41 -7.97 -2.84
C ALA A 4 11.58 -7.08 -3.78
N SER A 5 11.67 -5.75 -3.70
CA SER A 5 10.93 -4.85 -4.59
C SER A 5 11.46 -4.91 -6.04
N ASP A 6 12.75 -5.15 -6.21
CA ASP A 6 13.36 -5.24 -7.52
C ASP A 6 13.04 -6.57 -8.23
N VAL A 7 12.93 -7.67 -7.50
CA VAL A 7 12.47 -8.97 -8.04
C VAL A 7 11.01 -8.89 -8.47
N TYR A 8 10.17 -8.30 -7.64
CA TYR A 8 8.75 -8.11 -7.91
C TYR A 8 8.51 -7.30 -9.21
N LYS A 9 9.25 -6.20 -9.40
CA LYS A 9 9.16 -5.35 -10.60
C LYS A 9 9.63 -6.05 -11.86
N ARG A 10 10.68 -6.90 -11.79
CA ARG A 10 11.21 -7.61 -12.96
C ARG A 10 10.29 -8.70 -13.49
N GLN A 11 9.45 -9.31 -12.64
CA GLN A 11 8.53 -10.35 -13.06
C GLN A 11 7.48 -9.84 -14.07
N HIS A 12 7.15 -8.54 -14.05
CA HIS A 12 6.17 -7.92 -14.95
C HIS A 12 6.80 -7.04 -16.05
N ASP A 13 8.09 -7.21 -16.35
CA ASP A 13 8.79 -6.47 -17.40
C ASP A 13 8.16 -6.61 -18.80
N PHE A 14 7.33 -7.63 -19.01
CA PHE A 14 6.58 -7.83 -20.25
C PHE A 14 5.49 -6.75 -20.45
N LEU A 15 5.04 -6.06 -19.40
CA LEU A 15 4.04 -4.97 -19.44
C LEU A 15 4.60 -3.60 -19.84
N ARG A 16 5.82 -3.53 -20.35
CA ARG A 16 6.47 -2.25 -20.70
C ARG A 16 5.60 -1.41 -21.61
N LYS A 17 5.61 -0.09 -21.36
CA LYS A 17 4.90 0.92 -22.17
C LYS A 17 5.17 0.75 -23.66
N GLY A 18 4.14 0.88 -24.48
CA GLY A 18 4.23 0.84 -25.95
C GLY A 18 4.12 -0.56 -26.58
N LYS A 19 4.13 -1.64 -25.80
CA LYS A 19 3.85 -2.99 -26.32
C LYS A 19 2.37 -3.17 -26.56
N LYS A 20 2.02 -3.76 -27.72
CA LYS A 20 0.64 -4.14 -28.01
C LYS A 20 0.21 -5.31 -27.13
N SER A 21 -1.08 -5.37 -26.81
CA SER A 21 -1.68 -6.53 -26.14
C SER A 21 -1.47 -7.80 -26.98
N PRO A 22 -0.94 -8.89 -26.42
CA PRO A 22 -0.95 -10.19 -27.09
C PRO A 22 -2.38 -10.73 -27.19
N GLU A 23 -2.61 -11.69 -28.08
CA GLU A 23 -3.93 -12.32 -28.29
C GLU A 23 -4.47 -13.02 -27.04
N THR A 24 -3.58 -13.42 -26.13
CA THR A 24 -3.91 -14.11 -24.89
C THR A 24 -4.46 -13.18 -23.79
N VAL A 25 -4.41 -11.86 -23.97
CA VAL A 25 -4.79 -10.87 -22.94
C VAL A 25 -5.81 -9.88 -23.50
N HIS A 26 -6.88 -9.64 -22.75
CA HIS A 26 -7.83 -8.57 -23.12
C HIS A 26 -7.11 -7.21 -23.16
N PRO A 27 -7.28 -6.42 -24.22
CA PRO A 27 -6.55 -5.13 -24.39
C PRO A 27 -6.74 -4.15 -23.23
N GLY A 28 -7.92 -4.14 -22.60
CA GLY A 28 -8.21 -3.31 -21.43
C GLY A 28 -7.37 -3.71 -20.22
N LEU A 29 -7.21 -5.01 -19.94
CA LEU A 29 -6.35 -5.49 -18.86
C LEU A 29 -4.88 -5.20 -19.14
N TRP A 30 -4.44 -5.40 -20.39
CA TRP A 30 -3.07 -5.07 -20.80
C TRP A 30 -2.75 -3.59 -20.58
N ARG A 31 -3.65 -2.68 -21.03
CA ARG A 31 -3.52 -1.25 -20.81
C ARG A 31 -3.48 -0.91 -19.31
N GLN A 32 -4.37 -1.50 -18.50
CA GLN A 32 -4.40 -1.29 -17.06
C GLN A 32 -3.09 -1.74 -16.41
N GLY A 33 -2.58 -2.92 -16.77
CA GLY A 33 -1.30 -3.42 -16.27
C GLY A 33 -0.12 -2.50 -16.64
N GLN A 34 -0.12 -1.94 -17.85
CA GLN A 34 0.89 -0.95 -18.25
C GLN A 34 0.81 0.34 -17.43
N LEU A 35 -0.37 0.77 -17.02
CA LEU A 35 -0.55 1.94 -16.14
C LEU A 35 -0.11 1.61 -14.71
N ASN A 36 -0.47 0.45 -14.18
CA ASN A 36 -0.06 -0.02 -12.85
C ASN A 36 1.44 -0.27 -12.73
N ALA A 37 2.13 -0.50 -13.84
CA ALA A 37 3.60 -0.62 -13.88
C ALA A 37 4.33 0.72 -13.69
N ILE A 38 3.63 1.85 -13.78
CA ILE A 38 4.19 3.17 -13.52
C ILE A 38 4.29 3.36 -12.01
N HIS A 39 5.53 3.47 -11.50
CA HIS A 39 5.79 3.61 -10.07
C HIS A 39 6.70 4.80 -9.80
N GLY A 40 6.59 5.36 -8.61
CA GLY A 40 7.39 6.50 -8.19
C GLY A 40 6.73 7.30 -7.07
N LEU A 41 7.34 8.44 -6.77
CA LEU A 41 6.80 9.47 -5.88
C LEU A 41 6.23 10.59 -6.73
N PHE A 42 4.96 10.91 -6.53
CA PHE A 42 4.21 11.90 -7.32
C PHE A 42 3.69 13.00 -6.41
N GLU A 43 3.92 14.25 -6.78
CA GLU A 43 3.25 15.38 -6.17
C GLU A 43 1.77 15.38 -6.58
N VAL A 44 0.87 15.41 -5.60
CA VAL A 44 -0.58 15.50 -5.82
C VAL A 44 -1.02 16.96 -5.80
N THR A 45 -0.52 17.70 -4.84
CA THR A 45 -0.62 19.15 -4.69
C THR A 45 0.52 19.60 -3.77
N GLU A 46 0.73 20.89 -3.62
CA GLU A 46 1.79 21.44 -2.79
C GLU A 46 1.80 20.80 -1.38
N GLY A 47 2.93 20.24 -0.99
CA GLY A 47 3.13 19.55 0.29
C GLY A 47 2.44 18.20 0.45
N VAL A 48 1.79 17.66 -0.59
CA VAL A 48 1.12 16.36 -0.56
C VAL A 48 1.71 15.46 -1.65
N TRP A 49 2.32 14.37 -1.22
CA TRP A 49 3.03 13.42 -2.08
C TRP A 49 2.44 12.02 -1.97
N GLN A 50 2.47 11.26 -3.04
CA GLN A 50 1.97 9.91 -3.06
C GLN A 50 2.96 8.96 -3.72
N ALA A 51 3.39 7.91 -3.02
CA ALA A 51 4.14 6.82 -3.62
C ALA A 51 3.16 5.80 -4.20
N ARG A 52 3.30 5.52 -5.50
CA ARG A 52 2.42 4.67 -6.31
C ARG A 52 3.19 3.54 -6.97
N GLY A 53 2.54 2.39 -7.16
CA GLY A 53 3.10 1.24 -7.88
C GLY A 53 4.12 0.42 -7.08
N TYR A 54 4.18 0.58 -5.75
CA TYR A 54 5.01 -0.22 -4.85
C TYR A 54 4.22 -1.32 -4.14
N ASP A 55 2.91 -1.18 -4.11
CA ASP A 55 1.95 -2.06 -3.45
C ASP A 55 0.64 -2.00 -4.23
N ILE A 56 -0.41 -2.71 -3.80
CA ILE A 56 -1.75 -2.63 -4.39
C ILE A 56 -2.48 -1.35 -4.00
N SER A 57 -2.15 -0.75 -2.87
CA SER A 57 -2.60 0.58 -2.45
C SER A 57 -1.50 1.63 -2.66
N ASN A 58 -1.80 2.88 -2.34
CA ASN A 58 -0.86 3.99 -2.37
C ASN A 58 -0.66 4.54 -0.96
N ILE A 59 0.57 4.94 -0.64
CA ILE A 59 0.88 5.65 0.59
C ILE A 59 0.99 7.14 0.31
N THR A 60 0.35 7.95 1.15
CA THR A 60 0.38 9.41 1.01
C THR A 60 1.19 10.03 2.13
N PHE A 61 2.07 10.94 1.78
CA PHE A 61 2.91 11.73 2.69
C PHE A 61 2.45 13.19 2.62
N ILE A 62 2.11 13.76 3.77
CA ILE A 62 1.78 15.19 3.88
C ILE A 62 2.89 15.87 4.68
N GLU A 63 3.48 16.91 4.10
CA GLU A 63 4.48 17.73 4.75
C GLU A 63 3.84 18.60 5.82
N THR A 64 4.39 18.57 7.02
CA THR A 64 3.97 19.44 8.10
C THR A 64 5.20 20.08 8.78
N SER A 65 4.99 21.07 9.63
CA SER A 65 6.05 21.67 10.43
C SER A 65 6.74 20.67 11.38
N ASN A 66 6.06 19.56 11.72
CA ASN A 66 6.55 18.56 12.67
C ASN A 66 7.11 17.30 12.00
N GLY A 67 7.08 17.23 10.67
CA GLY A 67 7.51 16.06 9.91
C GLY A 67 6.41 15.48 9.02
N TRP A 68 6.42 14.16 8.82
CA TRP A 68 5.44 13.48 7.99
C TRP A 68 4.15 13.16 8.73
N LEU A 69 3.01 13.52 8.13
CA LEU A 69 1.75 12.85 8.36
C LEU A 69 1.57 11.83 7.23
N ILE A 70 1.39 10.55 7.60
CA ILE A 70 1.24 9.44 6.64
C ILE A 70 -0.20 8.99 6.61
N ILE A 71 -0.75 8.76 5.41
CA ILE A 71 -2.06 8.14 5.20
C ILE A 71 -1.83 6.78 4.54
N ASP A 72 -2.41 5.73 5.14
CA ASP A 72 -2.44 4.35 4.65
C ASP A 72 -1.06 3.75 4.37
N PRO A 73 -0.40 3.16 5.38
CA PRO A 73 0.98 2.68 5.26
C PRO A 73 1.12 1.34 4.52
N LEU A 74 0.32 1.06 3.49
CA LEU A 74 0.42 -0.10 2.60
C LEU A 74 0.17 -1.47 3.27
N THR A 75 0.39 -2.56 2.51
CA THR A 75 0.15 -3.94 2.94
C THR A 75 1.26 -4.49 3.81
N THR A 76 2.53 -4.23 3.46
CA THR A 76 3.69 -4.86 4.13
C THR A 76 4.69 -3.84 4.66
N SER A 77 5.37 -4.20 5.75
CA SER A 77 6.41 -3.34 6.34
C SER A 77 7.54 -3.05 5.35
N SER A 78 7.86 -3.98 4.46
CA SER A 78 8.93 -3.80 3.47
C SER A 78 8.55 -2.78 2.38
N THR A 79 7.32 -2.79 1.89
CA THR A 79 6.85 -1.82 0.88
C THR A 79 6.71 -0.43 1.50
N ALA A 80 6.17 -0.34 2.72
CA ALA A 80 6.03 0.92 3.44
C ALA A 80 7.38 1.56 3.76
N ALA A 81 8.36 0.78 4.26
CA ALA A 81 9.73 1.26 4.53
C ALA A 81 10.42 1.76 3.25
N ALA A 82 10.26 1.04 2.13
CA ALA A 82 10.82 1.47 0.85
C ALA A 82 10.22 2.80 0.36
N CYS A 83 8.91 3.00 0.56
CA CYS A 83 8.25 4.25 0.19
C CYS A 83 8.63 5.42 1.10
N LEU A 84 8.76 5.20 2.42
CA LEU A 84 9.25 6.23 3.35
C LEU A 84 10.70 6.62 3.01
N ALA A 85 11.57 5.65 2.74
CA ALA A 85 12.93 5.92 2.30
C ALA A 85 12.98 6.70 0.98
N LEU A 86 12.10 6.38 0.03
CA LEU A 86 11.98 7.13 -1.23
C LEU A 86 11.56 8.59 -0.97
N ALA A 87 10.55 8.81 -0.13
CA ALA A 87 10.09 10.16 0.22
C ALA A 87 11.23 10.96 0.89
N ASN A 88 11.90 10.39 1.88
CA ASN A 88 13.00 11.02 2.59
C ASN A 88 14.20 11.32 1.68
N ASN A 89 14.53 10.42 0.74
CA ASN A 89 15.62 10.62 -0.20
C ASN A 89 15.35 11.74 -1.21
N VAL A 90 14.10 11.93 -1.62
CA VAL A 90 13.72 12.92 -2.63
C VAL A 90 13.41 14.28 -2.01
N LEU A 91 12.74 14.31 -0.87
CA LEU A 91 12.16 15.52 -0.27
C LEU A 91 12.88 15.98 1.01
N GLY A 92 13.89 15.23 1.45
CA GLY A 92 14.59 15.46 2.71
C GLY A 92 14.03 14.60 3.85
N GLU A 93 14.93 14.16 4.72
CA GLU A 93 14.59 13.32 5.86
C GLU A 93 13.72 14.08 6.88
N ARG A 94 12.62 13.46 7.28
CA ARG A 94 11.66 14.01 8.24
C ARG A 94 11.18 12.91 9.19
N PRO A 95 10.97 13.21 10.48
CA PRO A 95 10.34 12.27 11.41
C PRO A 95 8.88 12.04 11.02
N VAL A 96 8.37 10.85 11.30
CA VAL A 96 6.93 10.57 11.25
C VAL A 96 6.31 10.99 12.57
N HIS A 97 5.18 11.70 12.56
CA HIS A 97 4.50 12.10 13.80
C HIS A 97 3.04 11.69 13.86
N THR A 98 2.39 11.48 12.72
CA THR A 98 0.98 11.06 12.69
C THR A 98 0.76 10.07 11.55
N ILE A 99 -0.01 9.03 11.82
CA ILE A 99 -0.43 8.04 10.83
C ILE A 99 -1.94 7.95 10.86
N ILE A 100 -2.58 7.94 9.70
CA ILE A 100 -4.03 7.81 9.54
C ILE A 100 -4.32 6.54 8.77
N TYR A 101 -5.16 5.68 9.32
CA TYR A 101 -5.80 4.59 8.60
C TYR A 101 -7.14 5.07 8.08
N THR A 102 -7.38 4.99 6.78
CA THR A 102 -8.66 5.42 6.19
C THR A 102 -9.75 4.40 6.43
N HIS A 103 -9.42 3.11 6.40
CA HIS A 103 -10.36 2.00 6.61
C HIS A 103 -9.62 0.69 6.98
N SER A 104 -10.36 -0.38 7.17
CA SER A 104 -9.93 -1.64 7.78
C SER A 104 -9.22 -2.63 6.87
N HIS A 105 -9.10 -2.38 5.57
CA HIS A 105 -8.42 -3.28 4.65
C HIS A 105 -6.92 -3.35 4.93
N ILE A 106 -6.35 -4.55 4.85
CA ILE A 106 -4.96 -4.81 5.22
C ILE A 106 -3.94 -4.00 4.41
N ASP A 107 -4.24 -3.69 3.16
CA ASP A 107 -3.40 -2.91 2.27
C ASP A 107 -3.34 -1.40 2.60
N HIS A 108 -4.10 -0.97 3.61
CA HIS A 108 -4.11 0.40 4.12
C HIS A 108 -3.55 0.53 5.55
N LEU A 109 -3.17 -0.60 6.18
CA LEU A 109 -2.67 -0.59 7.55
C LEU A 109 -1.48 -1.51 7.81
N GLY A 110 -1.35 -2.59 7.03
CA GLY A 110 -0.46 -3.71 7.33
C GLY A 110 1.04 -3.36 7.33
N GLY A 111 1.44 -2.33 6.61
CA GLY A 111 2.82 -1.87 6.53
C GLY A 111 3.28 -0.96 7.65
N ILE A 112 2.49 -0.79 8.71
CA ILE A 112 2.74 0.17 9.80
C ILE A 112 4.16 0.09 10.38
N LEU A 113 4.71 -1.11 10.60
CA LEU A 113 6.06 -1.28 11.11
C LEU A 113 7.18 -0.93 10.10
N GLY A 114 6.81 -0.55 8.87
CA GLY A 114 7.75 0.01 7.91
C GLY A 114 7.94 1.53 8.05
N VAL A 115 7.04 2.20 8.77
CA VAL A 115 7.05 3.66 8.94
C VAL A 115 7.15 4.10 10.40
N THR A 116 6.97 3.18 11.35
CA THR A 116 7.14 3.42 12.80
C THR A 116 7.46 2.13 13.54
N THR A 117 7.65 2.22 14.84
CA THR A 117 7.76 1.08 15.76
C THR A 117 6.69 1.15 16.86
N GLN A 118 6.42 0.02 17.52
CA GLN A 118 5.50 -0.02 18.66
C GLN A 118 5.99 0.89 19.80
N GLU A 119 7.30 0.92 20.04
CA GLU A 119 7.92 1.72 21.09
C GLU A 119 7.69 3.22 20.89
N GLU A 120 7.79 3.72 19.65
CA GLU A 120 7.54 5.14 19.32
C GLU A 120 6.07 5.51 19.55
N VAL A 121 5.16 4.59 19.25
CA VAL A 121 3.73 4.78 19.48
C VAL A 121 3.40 4.74 20.99
N ASP A 122 3.97 3.78 21.73
CA ASP A 122 3.76 3.65 23.18
C ASP A 122 4.37 4.83 23.96
N ALA A 123 5.48 5.38 23.48
CA ALA A 123 6.10 6.59 24.01
C ALA A 123 5.30 7.88 23.72
N GLY A 124 4.27 7.81 22.87
CA GLY A 124 3.46 8.96 22.47
C GLY A 124 4.11 9.87 21.44
N ASN A 125 5.23 9.47 20.84
CA ASN A 125 5.94 10.23 19.81
C ASN A 125 5.16 10.22 18.49
N ILE A 126 4.41 9.13 18.23
CA ILE A 126 3.60 8.96 17.02
C ILE A 126 2.15 8.68 17.39
N ARG A 127 1.25 9.41 16.74
CA ARG A 127 -0.19 9.24 16.92
C ARG A 127 -0.80 8.50 15.73
N ILE A 128 -1.59 7.46 16.02
CA ILE A 128 -2.37 6.74 15.01
C ILE A 128 -3.84 7.10 15.17
N ILE A 129 -4.48 7.48 14.06
CA ILE A 129 -5.88 7.89 13.98
C ILE A 129 -6.60 6.96 13.01
N ALA A 130 -7.80 6.55 13.35
CA ALA A 130 -8.66 5.75 12.48
C ALA A 130 -10.14 6.08 12.70
N PRO A 131 -11.04 5.69 11.79
CA PRO A 131 -12.48 5.83 11.97
C PRO A 131 -13.02 5.08 13.20
N ALA A 132 -14.14 5.53 13.73
CA ALA A 132 -14.85 4.81 14.80
C ALA A 132 -15.22 3.39 14.33
N GLY A 133 -15.07 2.39 15.20
CA GLY A 133 -15.33 0.98 14.89
C GLY A 133 -14.23 0.27 14.08
N PHE A 134 -13.12 0.95 13.77
CA PHE A 134 -12.05 0.44 12.94
C PHE A 134 -11.54 -0.95 13.35
N LEU A 135 -11.23 -1.18 14.63
CA LEU A 135 -10.70 -2.47 15.11
C LEU A 135 -11.70 -3.61 14.93
N GLU A 136 -12.98 -3.34 15.14
CA GLU A 136 -14.03 -4.32 14.93
C GLU A 136 -14.09 -4.75 13.46
N GLU A 137 -14.03 -3.79 12.54
CA GLU A 137 -14.01 -4.07 11.10
C GLU A 137 -12.73 -4.79 10.66
N VAL A 138 -11.56 -4.43 11.21
CA VAL A 138 -10.31 -5.17 10.96
C VAL A 138 -10.44 -6.64 11.33
N VAL A 139 -11.03 -6.95 12.48
CA VAL A 139 -11.25 -8.34 12.93
C VAL A 139 -12.23 -9.06 12.01
N LYS A 140 -13.35 -8.42 11.67
CA LYS A 140 -14.36 -9.01 10.77
C LYS A 140 -13.76 -9.36 9.40
N GLU A 141 -13.06 -8.43 8.78
CA GLU A 141 -12.55 -8.58 7.42
C GLU A 141 -11.33 -9.50 7.33
N ASN A 142 -10.34 -9.32 8.21
CA ASN A 142 -9.07 -9.99 8.05
C ASN A 142 -8.99 -11.33 8.79
N ILE A 143 -9.76 -11.50 9.89
CA ILE A 143 -9.75 -12.74 10.68
C ILE A 143 -10.95 -13.60 10.34
N ILE A 144 -12.17 -13.06 10.43
CA ILE A 144 -13.40 -13.87 10.23
C ILE A 144 -13.62 -14.16 8.74
N ALA A 145 -13.62 -13.13 7.89
CA ALA A 145 -13.82 -13.27 6.45
C ALA A 145 -12.54 -13.58 5.66
N GLY A 146 -11.36 -13.38 6.26
CA GLY A 146 -10.07 -13.47 5.59
C GLY A 146 -9.85 -14.76 4.78
N PRO A 147 -10.08 -15.96 5.33
CA PRO A 147 -9.90 -17.21 4.57
C PRO A 147 -10.83 -17.33 3.36
N ILE A 148 -12.06 -16.80 3.45
CA ILE A 148 -13.03 -16.79 2.34
C ILE A 148 -12.58 -15.80 1.27
N MET A 149 -12.16 -14.61 1.68
CA MET A 149 -11.65 -13.57 0.78
C MET A 149 -10.37 -14.01 0.07
N ALA A 150 -9.44 -14.65 0.76
CA ALA A 150 -8.22 -15.20 0.17
C ALA A 150 -8.54 -16.25 -0.89
N ARG A 151 -9.51 -17.14 -0.63
CA ARG A 151 -9.96 -18.13 -1.62
C ARG A 151 -10.57 -17.48 -2.86
N ARG A 152 -11.40 -16.44 -2.69
CA ARG A 152 -11.96 -15.67 -3.81
C ARG A 152 -10.87 -14.97 -4.62
N ALA A 153 -9.86 -14.40 -3.95
CA ALA A 153 -8.74 -13.73 -4.59
C ALA A 153 -7.96 -14.65 -5.53
N HIS A 154 -7.81 -15.94 -5.21
CA HIS A 154 -7.18 -16.93 -6.10
C HIS A 154 -7.88 -17.04 -7.45
N TYR A 155 -9.22 -17.01 -7.47
CA TYR A 155 -10.00 -17.07 -8.72
C TYR A 155 -10.05 -15.72 -9.43
N GLN A 156 -10.12 -14.61 -8.68
CA GLN A 156 -10.28 -13.28 -9.24
C GLN A 156 -8.96 -12.74 -9.83
N PHE A 157 -7.83 -12.98 -9.17
CA PHE A 157 -6.55 -12.34 -9.48
C PHE A 157 -5.48 -13.30 -10.00
N GLY A 158 -5.69 -14.60 -9.91
CA GLY A 158 -4.75 -15.61 -10.38
C GLY A 158 -3.36 -15.57 -9.73
N PRO A 159 -3.19 -15.34 -8.41
CA PRO A 159 -1.87 -15.16 -7.80
C PRO A 159 -1.01 -16.44 -7.82
N LEU A 160 -1.58 -17.59 -8.11
CA LEU A 160 -0.87 -18.85 -8.26
C LEU A 160 -0.33 -19.10 -9.68
N LEU A 161 -0.73 -18.26 -10.64
CA LEU A 161 -0.23 -18.36 -12.01
C LEU A 161 1.11 -17.61 -12.12
N PRO A 162 2.04 -18.07 -12.95
CA PRO A 162 3.28 -17.35 -13.19
C PRO A 162 2.99 -16.01 -13.88
N ALA A 163 3.75 -14.97 -13.52
CA ALA A 163 3.65 -13.67 -14.16
C ALA A 163 4.08 -13.77 -15.63
N SER A 164 3.13 -13.71 -16.53
CA SER A 164 3.36 -13.82 -17.98
C SER A 164 2.11 -13.41 -18.78
N PRO A 165 2.24 -13.15 -20.10
CA PRO A 165 1.09 -12.93 -20.97
C PRO A 165 0.09 -14.09 -21.06
N GLN A 166 0.48 -15.30 -20.71
CA GLN A 166 -0.37 -16.50 -20.68
C GLN A 166 -0.81 -16.90 -19.26
N GLY A 167 -0.32 -16.20 -18.24
CA GLY A 167 -0.62 -16.46 -16.84
C GLY A 167 -1.22 -15.23 -16.14
N GLN A 168 -0.61 -14.83 -15.01
CA GLN A 168 -1.02 -13.65 -14.27
C GLN A 168 -0.39 -12.40 -14.91
N VAL A 169 -1.23 -11.47 -15.36
CA VAL A 169 -0.80 -10.24 -16.03
C VAL A 169 -0.81 -9.06 -15.06
N ASP A 170 -1.93 -8.87 -14.37
CA ASP A 170 -2.18 -7.75 -13.46
C ASP A 170 -3.43 -8.08 -12.66
N ILE A 171 -3.58 -7.55 -11.46
CA ILE A 171 -4.77 -7.77 -10.64
C ILE A 171 -5.81 -6.64 -10.75
N GLY A 172 -5.56 -5.67 -11.62
CA GLY A 172 -6.43 -4.50 -11.83
C GLY A 172 -6.17 -3.35 -10.87
N LEU A 173 -5.59 -3.63 -9.71
CA LEU A 173 -5.23 -2.67 -8.65
C LEU A 173 -3.72 -2.43 -8.59
N GLY A 174 -2.95 -3.33 -9.15
CA GLY A 174 -1.50 -3.36 -9.15
C GLY A 174 -1.02 -4.62 -9.84
N GLN A 175 0.28 -4.82 -9.91
CA GLN A 175 0.86 -5.96 -10.61
C GLN A 175 0.53 -7.29 -9.93
N SER A 176 0.66 -7.34 -8.60
CA SER A 176 0.40 -8.53 -7.78
C SER A 176 0.34 -8.13 -6.30
N PHE A 177 -0.03 -9.05 -5.42
CA PHE A 177 0.04 -8.81 -3.97
C PHE A 177 1.50 -8.78 -3.52
N PRO A 178 1.90 -7.81 -2.67
CA PRO A 178 3.24 -7.77 -2.13
C PRO A 178 3.46 -8.94 -1.16
N LEU A 179 4.67 -9.51 -1.21
CA LEU A 179 5.10 -10.53 -0.25
C LEU A 179 5.80 -9.84 0.93
N GLY A 180 5.40 -10.19 2.14
CA GLY A 180 6.01 -9.63 3.36
C GLY A 180 5.12 -9.75 4.57
N ALA A 181 5.63 -9.28 5.71
CA ALA A 181 4.90 -9.27 6.96
C ALA A 181 3.98 -8.04 7.03
N SER A 182 2.75 -8.29 7.48
CA SER A 182 1.76 -7.26 7.79
C SER A 182 1.52 -7.23 9.29
N HIS A 183 1.35 -6.03 9.83
CA HIS A 183 1.17 -5.80 11.25
C HIS A 183 0.03 -4.80 11.49
N LEU A 184 -0.50 -4.79 12.69
CA LEU A 184 -1.46 -3.81 13.16
C LEU A 184 -0.96 -3.21 14.46
N ILE A 185 -0.83 -1.89 14.51
CA ILE A 185 -0.78 -1.13 15.76
C ILE A 185 -2.15 -0.47 15.95
N PRO A 186 -2.86 -0.74 17.06
CA PRO A 186 -4.17 -0.16 17.30
C PRO A 186 -4.13 1.38 17.33
N PRO A 187 -5.13 2.08 16.77
CA PRO A 187 -5.20 3.54 16.86
C PRO A 187 -5.48 3.98 18.30
N GLN A 188 -4.78 5.02 18.77
CA GLN A 188 -5.04 5.62 20.08
C GLN A 188 -6.26 6.54 20.07
N LYS A 189 -6.57 7.15 18.90
CA LYS A 189 -7.75 7.98 18.71
C LYS A 189 -8.61 7.44 17.57
N GLN A 190 -9.90 7.24 17.87
CA GLN A 190 -10.92 7.01 16.84
C GLN A 190 -11.65 8.32 16.56
N SER A 191 -11.78 8.69 15.29
CA SER A 191 -12.59 9.84 14.89
C SER A 191 -14.06 9.57 15.17
N THR A 192 -14.70 10.47 15.90
CA THR A 192 -16.14 10.42 16.16
C THR A 192 -16.89 11.33 15.20
N LYS A 193 -18.23 11.16 15.07
CA LYS A 193 -19.04 12.06 14.25
C LYS A 193 -18.97 13.55 14.68
N GLN A 194 -18.53 13.83 15.91
CA GLN A 194 -18.35 15.20 16.43
C GLN A 194 -17.07 15.89 15.91
N ASP A 195 -16.10 15.13 15.41
CA ASP A 195 -14.84 15.68 14.87
C ASP A 195 -14.97 16.07 13.37
N GLN A 196 -16.18 15.98 12.79
CA GLN A 196 -16.46 16.25 11.36
C GLN A 196 -17.12 17.63 11.10
N ASN A 197 -17.25 18.52 12.10
CA ASN A 197 -17.78 19.88 11.95
C ASN A 197 -16.68 20.93 12.04
#